data_48704cd3410ffee1810770735a0fae37
#
_entry.id   48704cd3410ffee1810770735a0fae37
#
_cell.length_a   1.000
_cell.length_b   1.000
_cell.length_c   1.000
_cell.angle_alpha   90.00
_cell.angle_beta   90.00
_cell.angle_gamma   90.00
#
_symmetry.space_group_name_H-M   'P 1'
#
loop_
_entity.id
_entity.type
_entity.pdbx_description
1 polymer ?
#
loop_
_entity_poly.entity_id
_entity_poly.type
_entity_poly.pdbx_seq_one_letter_code
_entity_poly.pdbx_strand_id
1 'polypeptide(L)'
;LADRGHPVSGSDPRDTPTSRQLTQLGVTVVHEQTAATIETLLSDGRRPIVVVSTAIPTSNPELRRARDAGLEIWHRSDLLAALIDQQASIAVAGSHGKTTTSTLITTLLIEADEDPTAIIGGIVPCLGSNGHAGHGRLLVAEADESDGSLVKFRPQLGLITNLELDHT
;
A
#
# COMPACT_ATOMS: atom_id res chain seq x y z
N LEU A 1 -0.51 7.57 -3.49
CA LEU A 1 -0.28 8.76 -2.65
C LEU A 1 0.49 9.84 -3.42
N ALA A 2 1.65 9.51 -3.98
CA ALA A 2 2.44 10.48 -4.78
C ALA A 2 1.62 11.08 -5.92
N ASP A 3 0.90 10.26 -6.69
CA ASP A 3 0.02 10.71 -7.78
C ASP A 3 -1.10 11.64 -7.30
N ARG A 4 -1.47 11.56 -6.03
CA ARG A 4 -2.44 12.45 -5.38
C ARG A 4 -1.80 13.71 -4.76
N GLY A 5 -0.51 13.95 -5.04
CA GLY A 5 0.21 15.14 -4.58
C GLY A 5 0.70 15.08 -3.13
N HIS A 6 0.62 13.94 -2.47
CA HIS A 6 1.22 13.79 -1.14
C HIS A 6 2.74 13.65 -1.25
N PRO A 7 3.54 14.36 -0.44
CA PRO A 7 4.97 14.14 -0.37
C PRO A 7 5.25 12.75 0.21
N VAL A 8 5.87 11.89 -0.58
CA VAL A 8 6.19 10.51 -0.20
C VAL A 8 7.69 10.28 -0.32
N SER A 9 8.27 9.63 0.67
CA SER A 9 9.63 9.09 0.62
C SER A 9 9.65 7.69 1.22
N GLY A 10 10.65 6.92 0.92
CA GLY A 10 10.78 5.57 1.47
C GLY A 10 12.21 5.05 1.44
N SER A 11 12.43 3.94 2.11
CA SER A 11 13.70 3.22 2.12
C SER A 11 13.49 1.75 1.74
N ASP A 12 14.30 1.25 0.84
CA ASP A 12 14.40 -0.19 0.52
C ASP A 12 15.87 -0.51 0.20
N PRO A 13 16.50 -1.43 0.94
CA PRO A 13 17.91 -1.78 0.68
C PRO A 13 18.14 -2.42 -0.69
N ARG A 14 17.07 -2.83 -1.38
CA ARG A 14 17.13 -3.45 -2.70
C ARG A 14 16.73 -2.45 -3.79
N ASP A 15 17.52 -2.41 -4.85
CA ASP A 15 17.13 -1.73 -6.08
C ASP A 15 16.22 -2.65 -6.90
N THR A 16 14.93 -2.34 -6.92
CA THR A 16 13.89 -3.13 -7.59
C THR A 16 13.25 -2.36 -8.74
N PRO A 17 12.60 -3.03 -9.70
CA PRO A 17 11.80 -2.32 -10.70
C PRO A 17 10.77 -1.37 -10.09
N THR A 18 10.15 -1.77 -8.97
CA THR A 18 9.17 -0.95 -8.24
C THR A 18 9.81 0.29 -7.64
N SER A 19 11.00 0.19 -7.00
CA SER A 19 11.67 1.36 -6.43
C SER A 19 12.07 2.36 -7.52
N ARG A 20 12.52 1.88 -8.69
CA ARG A 20 12.83 2.73 -9.85
C ARG A 20 11.59 3.43 -10.40
N GLN A 21 10.46 2.72 -10.52
CA GLN A 21 9.19 3.31 -10.94
C GLN A 21 8.74 4.39 -9.96
N LEU A 22 8.83 4.16 -8.66
CA LEU A 22 8.51 5.17 -7.65
C LEU A 22 9.39 6.41 -7.78
N THR A 23 10.68 6.24 -8.06
CA THR A 23 11.59 7.37 -8.29
C THR A 23 11.19 8.18 -9.53
N GLN A 24 10.74 7.53 -10.60
CA GLN A 24 10.21 8.21 -11.79
C GLN A 24 8.94 9.01 -11.51
N LEU A 25 8.15 8.59 -10.53
CA LEU A 25 6.97 9.32 -10.03
C LEU A 25 7.31 10.43 -9.03
N GLY A 26 8.59 10.74 -8.83
CA GLY A 26 9.05 11.80 -7.93
C GLY A 26 9.13 11.39 -6.45
N VAL A 27 8.99 10.10 -6.12
CA VAL A 27 9.19 9.60 -4.76
C VAL A 27 10.69 9.52 -4.48
N THR A 28 11.13 10.09 -3.36
CA THR A 28 12.51 9.91 -2.88
C THR A 28 12.67 8.52 -2.29
N VAL A 29 13.45 7.67 -2.93
CA VAL A 29 13.79 6.32 -2.44
C VAL A 29 15.26 6.28 -2.06
N VAL A 30 15.55 5.92 -0.81
CA VAL A 30 16.90 5.71 -0.30
C VAL A 30 17.16 4.22 -0.09
N HIS A 31 18.43 3.80 -0.28
CA HIS A 31 18.80 2.38 -0.14
C HIS A 31 19.40 2.04 1.22
N GLU A 32 19.60 3.02 2.07
CA GLU A 32 20.09 2.84 3.44
C GLU A 32 18.96 3.06 4.44
N GLN A 33 18.78 2.08 5.32
CA GLN A 33 17.79 2.16 6.40
C GLN A 33 18.48 2.61 7.69
N THR A 34 18.67 3.91 7.84
CA THR A 34 19.39 4.49 8.98
C THR A 34 18.55 5.54 9.70
N ALA A 35 18.92 5.86 10.94
CA ALA A 35 18.26 6.93 11.70
C ALA A 35 18.35 8.29 10.98
N ALA A 36 19.41 8.52 10.20
CA ALA A 36 19.63 9.76 9.46
C ALA A 36 18.50 10.08 8.47
N THR A 37 17.84 9.07 7.88
CA THR A 37 16.68 9.28 7.01
C THR A 37 15.56 10.03 7.73
N ILE A 38 15.23 9.59 8.94
CA ILE A 38 14.21 10.24 9.78
C ILE A 38 14.70 11.61 10.28
N GLU A 39 15.96 11.72 10.66
CA GLU A 39 16.55 12.98 11.13
C GLU A 39 16.51 14.08 10.07
N THR A 40 16.78 13.74 8.82
CA THR A 40 16.68 14.68 7.70
C THR A 40 15.25 15.21 7.56
N LEU A 41 14.23 14.34 7.62
CA LEU A 41 12.84 14.79 7.56
C LEU A 41 12.44 15.69 8.73
N LEU A 42 12.92 15.38 9.94
CA LEU A 42 12.66 16.18 11.14
C LEU A 42 13.37 17.53 11.08
N SER A 43 14.60 17.58 10.57
CA SER A 43 15.38 18.82 10.41
C SER A 43 14.71 19.80 9.44
N ASP A 44 14.01 19.28 8.43
CA ASP A 44 13.19 20.06 7.50
C ASP A 44 11.84 20.51 8.11
N GLY A 45 11.62 20.27 9.41
CA GLY A 45 10.37 20.60 10.11
C GLY A 45 9.20 19.68 9.76
N ARG A 46 9.44 18.58 9.04
CA ARG A 46 8.40 17.63 8.67
C ARG A 46 8.11 16.65 9.80
N ARG A 47 6.87 16.25 9.95
CA ARG A 47 6.44 15.19 10.87
C ARG A 47 5.63 14.16 10.08
N PRO A 48 6.29 13.25 9.38
CA PRO A 48 5.62 12.25 8.54
C PRO A 48 4.90 11.20 9.38
N ILE A 49 3.88 10.58 8.80
CA ILE A 49 3.39 9.26 9.23
C ILE A 49 4.36 8.22 8.66
N VAL A 50 4.90 7.39 9.54
CA VAL A 50 5.83 6.32 9.15
C VAL A 50 5.05 5.03 8.92
N VAL A 51 5.05 4.54 7.70
CA VAL A 51 4.31 3.32 7.32
C VAL A 51 5.28 2.16 7.21
N VAL A 52 4.97 1.07 7.92
CA VAL A 52 5.80 -0.14 7.96
C VAL A 52 4.98 -1.40 7.64
N SER A 53 5.66 -2.46 7.20
CA SER A 53 5.09 -3.80 7.10
C SER A 53 5.58 -4.71 8.22
N THR A 54 4.94 -5.86 8.39
CA THR A 54 5.38 -6.92 9.33
C THR A 54 6.80 -7.41 9.07
N ALA A 55 7.32 -7.25 7.85
CA ALA A 55 8.69 -7.63 7.50
C ALA A 55 9.76 -6.72 8.13
N ILE A 56 9.39 -5.53 8.60
CA ILE A 56 10.34 -4.59 9.22
C ILE A 56 10.51 -4.94 10.70
N PRO A 57 11.72 -5.36 11.12
CA PRO A 57 11.95 -5.73 12.51
C PRO A 57 11.89 -4.51 13.43
N THR A 58 11.51 -4.73 14.69
CA THR A 58 11.45 -3.66 15.70
C THR A 58 12.80 -3.01 15.98
N SER A 59 13.90 -3.70 15.65
CA SER A 59 15.27 -3.20 15.74
C SER A 59 15.71 -2.30 14.59
N ASN A 60 14.87 -2.13 13.54
CA ASN A 60 15.19 -1.27 12.41
C ASN A 60 15.52 0.16 12.89
N PRO A 61 16.66 0.75 12.48
CA PRO A 61 17.11 2.05 12.98
C PRO A 61 16.15 3.21 12.65
N GLU A 62 15.54 3.21 11.46
CA GLU A 62 14.54 4.22 11.09
C GLU A 62 13.29 4.13 11.97
N LEU A 63 12.78 2.90 12.17
CA LEU A 63 11.61 2.66 13.00
C LEU A 63 11.85 3.05 14.47
N ARG A 64 13.04 2.73 15.00
CA ARG A 64 13.43 3.16 16.36
C ARG A 64 13.48 4.67 16.45
N ARG A 65 14.17 5.32 15.51
CA ARG A 65 14.29 6.79 15.50
C ARG A 65 12.94 7.49 15.37
N ALA A 66 12.03 6.94 14.56
CA ALA A 66 10.66 7.44 14.42
C ALA A 66 9.89 7.36 15.75
N ARG A 67 10.01 6.26 16.48
CA ARG A 67 9.41 6.08 17.82
C ARG A 67 9.97 7.09 18.83
N ASP A 68 11.30 7.23 18.87
CA ASP A 68 11.98 8.14 19.78
C ASP A 68 11.60 9.62 19.52
N ALA A 69 11.28 9.95 18.27
CA ALA A 69 10.79 11.26 17.86
C ALA A 69 9.29 11.47 18.10
N GLY A 70 8.57 10.46 18.57
CA GLY A 70 7.11 10.52 18.77
C GLY A 70 6.35 10.70 17.45
N LEU A 71 6.85 10.14 16.34
CA LEU A 71 6.14 10.13 15.07
C LEU A 71 5.02 9.08 15.11
N GLU A 72 3.98 9.35 14.36
CA GLU A 72 2.89 8.41 14.14
C GLU A 72 3.36 7.25 13.27
N ILE A 73 3.12 6.02 13.72
CA ILE A 73 3.56 4.80 13.03
C ILE A 73 2.32 3.98 12.68
N TRP A 74 2.15 3.75 11.41
CA TRP A 74 1.08 2.94 10.85
C TRP A 74 1.63 1.62 10.30
N HIS A 75 0.86 0.58 10.41
CA HIS A 75 1.06 -0.60 9.58
C HIS A 75 0.55 -0.34 8.16
N ARG A 76 1.11 -1.02 7.15
CA ARG A 76 0.64 -0.88 5.75
C ARG A 76 -0.87 -1.09 5.61
N SER A 77 -1.45 -1.95 6.45
CA SER A 77 -2.90 -2.22 6.46
C SER A 77 -3.72 -1.05 7.03
N ASP A 78 -3.15 -0.23 7.92
CA ASP A 78 -3.83 0.96 8.42
C ASP A 78 -3.97 2.00 7.32
N LEU A 79 -2.91 2.16 6.51
CA LEU A 79 -2.96 3.03 5.33
C LEU A 79 -3.95 2.51 4.30
N LEU A 80 -3.96 1.20 4.04
CA LEU A 80 -4.92 0.59 3.11
C LEU A 80 -6.37 0.77 3.62
N ALA A 81 -6.62 0.57 4.90
CA ALA A 81 -7.93 0.80 5.52
C ALA A 81 -8.38 2.26 5.34
N ALA A 82 -7.48 3.22 5.59
CA ALA A 82 -7.78 4.63 5.38
C ALA A 82 -8.12 4.96 3.93
N LEU A 83 -7.47 4.32 2.95
CA LEU A 83 -7.79 4.51 1.54
C LEU A 83 -9.13 3.86 1.15
N ILE A 84 -9.44 2.68 1.70
CA ILE A 84 -10.72 1.99 1.52
C ILE A 84 -11.88 2.83 2.07
N ASP A 85 -11.69 3.48 3.21
CA ASP A 85 -12.74 4.29 3.86
C ASP A 85 -13.02 5.63 3.14
N GLN A 86 -12.06 6.11 2.32
CA GLN A 86 -12.18 7.42 1.66
C GLN A 86 -13.06 7.42 0.40
N GLN A 87 -13.32 6.27 -0.21
CA GLN A 87 -14.09 6.19 -1.45
C GLN A 87 -14.86 4.87 -1.56
N ALA A 88 -15.78 4.79 -2.51
CA ALA A 88 -16.48 3.55 -2.79
C ALA A 88 -15.48 2.45 -3.14
N SER A 89 -15.49 1.35 -2.40
CA SER A 89 -14.42 0.35 -2.47
C SER A 89 -14.92 -1.06 -2.61
N ILE A 90 -14.15 -1.86 -3.37
CA ILE A 90 -14.30 -3.30 -3.53
C ILE A 90 -13.05 -3.95 -2.94
N ALA A 91 -13.20 -4.72 -1.87
CA ALA A 91 -12.09 -5.47 -1.30
C ALA A 91 -12.24 -6.97 -1.60
N VAL A 92 -11.18 -7.57 -2.11
CA VAL A 92 -11.12 -8.99 -2.47
C VAL A 92 -10.21 -9.73 -1.50
N ALA A 93 -10.79 -10.64 -0.74
CA ALA A 93 -10.12 -11.51 0.22
C ALA A 93 -10.26 -12.99 -0.14
N GLY A 94 -9.60 -13.88 0.60
CA GLY A 94 -9.67 -15.33 0.48
C GLY A 94 -8.31 -15.99 0.33
N SER A 95 -8.23 -17.30 0.58
CA SER A 95 -6.95 -18.03 0.57
C SER A 95 -6.29 -18.02 -0.80
N HIS A 96 -7.05 -18.20 -1.88
CA HIS A 96 -6.55 -18.24 -3.26
C HIS A 96 -7.38 -17.39 -4.21
N GLY A 97 -6.76 -16.93 -5.31
CA GLY A 97 -7.45 -16.23 -6.39
C GLY A 97 -7.70 -14.75 -6.17
N LYS A 98 -7.26 -14.16 -5.06
CA LYS A 98 -7.39 -12.72 -4.76
C LYS A 98 -6.86 -11.85 -5.91
N THR A 99 -5.61 -12.02 -6.27
CA THR A 99 -4.93 -11.23 -7.32
C THR A 99 -5.63 -11.38 -8.67
N THR A 100 -6.01 -12.61 -9.05
CA THR A 100 -6.71 -12.87 -10.31
C THR A 100 -8.06 -12.14 -10.34
N THR A 101 -8.83 -12.26 -9.27
CA THR A 101 -10.16 -11.63 -9.17
C THR A 101 -10.06 -10.12 -9.14
N SER A 102 -9.15 -9.56 -8.33
CA SER A 102 -8.93 -8.11 -8.26
C SER A 102 -8.46 -7.55 -9.61
N THR A 103 -7.56 -8.26 -10.30
CA THR A 103 -7.10 -7.90 -11.65
C THR A 103 -8.25 -7.89 -12.64
N LEU A 104 -9.10 -8.93 -12.62
CA LEU A 104 -10.26 -9.02 -13.52
C LEU A 104 -11.25 -7.87 -13.28
N ILE A 105 -11.60 -7.60 -12.02
CA ILE A 105 -12.50 -6.49 -11.67
C ILE A 105 -11.90 -5.16 -12.14
N THR A 106 -10.62 -4.92 -11.87
CA THR A 106 -9.94 -3.69 -12.29
C THR A 106 -9.95 -3.54 -13.81
N THR A 107 -9.64 -4.60 -14.54
CA THR A 107 -9.66 -4.59 -16.01
C THR A 107 -11.05 -4.28 -16.55
N LEU A 108 -12.09 -4.92 -16.01
CA LEU A 108 -13.48 -4.66 -16.42
C LEU A 108 -13.90 -3.20 -16.17
N LEU A 109 -13.48 -2.62 -15.04
CA LEU A 109 -13.78 -1.22 -14.73
C LEU A 109 -13.03 -0.26 -15.67
N ILE A 110 -11.79 -0.57 -16.03
CA ILE A 110 -11.04 0.22 -17.03
C ILE A 110 -11.70 0.16 -18.41
N GLU A 111 -12.09 -1.04 -18.85
CA GLU A 111 -12.81 -1.22 -20.13
C GLU A 111 -14.19 -0.52 -20.13
N ALA A 112 -14.76 -0.27 -18.96
CA ALA A 112 -15.98 0.50 -18.78
C ALA A 112 -15.75 2.01 -18.60
N ASP A 113 -14.54 2.52 -18.84
CA ASP A 113 -14.14 3.93 -18.68
C ASP A 113 -14.32 4.48 -17.24
N GLU A 114 -14.27 3.61 -16.22
CA GLU A 114 -14.48 4.01 -14.82
C GLU A 114 -13.20 4.50 -14.11
N ASP A 115 -12.02 4.31 -14.71
CA ASP A 115 -10.70 4.70 -14.18
C ASP A 115 -10.54 4.44 -12.66
N PRO A 116 -10.63 3.19 -12.18
CA PRO A 116 -10.60 2.88 -10.76
C PRO A 116 -9.21 3.07 -10.15
N THR A 117 -9.14 3.46 -8.87
CA THR A 117 -7.92 3.26 -8.09
C THR A 117 -7.73 1.76 -7.84
N ALA A 118 -6.52 1.22 -8.07
CA ALA A 118 -6.21 -0.18 -7.86
C ALA A 118 -5.03 -0.36 -6.90
N ILE A 119 -5.17 -1.27 -5.93
CA ILE A 119 -4.12 -1.66 -4.97
C ILE A 119 -4.13 -3.19 -4.89
N ILE A 120 -3.27 -3.84 -5.65
CA ILE A 120 -3.30 -5.28 -5.90
C ILE A 120 -1.95 -5.89 -5.57
N GLY A 121 -1.91 -7.14 -5.12
CA GLY A 121 -0.68 -7.83 -4.74
C GLY A 121 0.23 -8.18 -5.92
N GLY A 122 -0.32 -8.31 -7.14
CA GLY A 122 0.39 -8.61 -8.37
C GLY A 122 0.22 -7.53 -9.44
N ILE A 123 1.03 -7.61 -10.49
CA ILE A 123 0.95 -6.69 -11.62
C ILE A 123 -0.36 -6.92 -12.39
N VAL A 124 -1.11 -5.84 -12.61
CA VAL A 124 -2.29 -5.80 -13.48
C VAL A 124 -1.81 -5.56 -14.92
N PRO A 125 -2.01 -6.49 -15.86
CA PRO A 125 -1.39 -6.40 -17.19
C PRO A 125 -1.73 -5.11 -17.97
N CYS A 126 -2.98 -4.65 -17.93
CA CYS A 126 -3.40 -3.44 -18.63
C CYS A 126 -2.83 -2.15 -18.01
N LEU A 127 -2.38 -2.19 -16.75
CA LEU A 127 -1.76 -1.06 -16.06
C LEU A 127 -0.22 -1.13 -16.07
N GLY A 128 0.37 -2.30 -16.32
CA GLY A 128 1.80 -2.54 -16.15
C GLY A 128 2.31 -2.34 -14.72
N SER A 129 1.42 -2.28 -13.74
CA SER A 129 1.69 -1.97 -12.34
C SER A 129 0.76 -2.73 -11.40
N ASN A 130 1.12 -2.84 -10.15
CA ASN A 130 0.27 -3.39 -9.09
C ASN A 130 -0.49 -2.30 -8.31
N GLY A 131 -0.25 -1.03 -8.64
CA GLY A 131 -0.93 0.13 -8.08
C GLY A 131 -1.24 1.17 -9.14
N HIS A 132 -2.44 1.73 -9.07
CA HIS A 132 -2.91 2.80 -9.95
C HIS A 132 -3.76 3.79 -9.15
N ALA A 133 -3.51 5.07 -9.33
CA ALA A 133 -4.31 6.14 -8.75
C ALA A 133 -5.28 6.66 -9.80
N GLY A 134 -6.42 5.99 -9.95
CA GLY A 134 -7.47 6.41 -10.85
C GLY A 134 -8.19 7.67 -10.37
N HIS A 135 -8.88 8.35 -11.29
CA HIS A 135 -9.71 9.52 -11.03
C HIS A 135 -11.19 9.15 -10.82
N GLY A 136 -11.54 7.90 -11.05
CA GLY A 136 -12.87 7.36 -10.86
C GLY A 136 -13.27 7.23 -9.39
N ARG A 137 -14.55 6.90 -9.15
CA ARG A 137 -15.10 6.79 -7.80
C ARG A 137 -14.70 5.53 -7.07
N LEU A 138 -14.28 4.50 -7.80
CA LEU A 138 -14.09 3.15 -7.25
C LEU A 138 -12.63 2.91 -6.87
N LEU A 139 -12.44 2.19 -5.77
CA LEU A 139 -11.17 1.59 -5.38
C LEU A 139 -11.32 0.08 -5.37
N VAL A 140 -10.40 -0.63 -6.02
CA VAL A 140 -10.27 -2.08 -5.95
C VAL A 140 -9.02 -2.42 -5.13
N ALA A 141 -9.19 -3.14 -4.03
CA ALA A 141 -8.11 -3.53 -3.15
C ALA A 141 -8.04 -5.05 -2.99
N GLU A 142 -6.84 -5.59 -3.05
CA GLU A 142 -6.57 -6.94 -2.56
C GLU A 142 -6.34 -6.88 -1.05
N ALA A 143 -7.11 -7.66 -0.30
CA ALA A 143 -7.06 -7.74 1.15
C ALA A 143 -6.38 -9.03 1.59
N ASP A 144 -5.22 -8.89 2.24
CA ASP A 144 -4.44 -10.01 2.75
C ASP A 144 -4.99 -10.45 4.12
N GLU A 145 -5.28 -11.75 4.26
CA GLU A 145 -5.76 -12.34 5.50
C GLU A 145 -4.64 -12.79 6.45
N SER A 146 -3.42 -12.95 5.95
CA SER A 146 -2.32 -13.61 6.67
C SER A 146 -1.83 -12.85 7.92
N ASP A 147 -2.03 -11.54 7.98
CA ASP A 147 -1.59 -10.70 9.10
C ASP A 147 -2.75 -10.25 10.02
N GLY A 148 -3.95 -10.84 9.86
CA GLY A 148 -5.14 -10.49 10.63
C GLY A 148 -5.69 -9.09 10.33
N SER A 149 -5.25 -8.44 9.27
CA SER A 149 -5.61 -7.06 8.95
C SER A 149 -7.02 -6.90 8.38
N LEU A 150 -7.67 -7.97 7.95
CA LEU A 150 -9.02 -7.93 7.35
C LEU A 150 -10.04 -7.21 8.24
N VAL A 151 -9.93 -7.34 9.56
CA VAL A 151 -10.86 -6.71 10.52
C VAL A 151 -10.81 -5.18 10.51
N LYS A 152 -9.78 -4.60 9.90
CA LYS A 152 -9.62 -3.14 9.76
C LYS A 152 -10.37 -2.59 8.56
N PHE A 153 -10.70 -3.42 7.57
CA PHE A 153 -11.25 -2.98 6.29
C PHE A 153 -12.76 -2.89 6.35
N ARG A 154 -13.30 -1.77 5.85
CA ARG A 154 -14.75 -1.51 5.75
C ARG A 154 -15.12 -1.18 4.31
N PRO A 155 -14.93 -2.10 3.37
CA PRO A 155 -15.27 -1.85 1.98
C PRO A 155 -16.78 -1.74 1.80
N GLN A 156 -17.20 -1.03 0.77
CA GLN A 156 -18.61 -0.99 0.36
C GLN A 156 -19.07 -2.36 -0.19
N LEU A 157 -18.16 -3.06 -0.88
CA LEU A 157 -18.36 -4.43 -1.36
C LEU A 157 -17.19 -5.31 -0.94
N GLY A 158 -17.45 -6.32 -0.14
CA GLY A 158 -16.49 -7.38 0.19
C GLY A 158 -16.72 -8.61 -0.67
N LEU A 159 -15.66 -9.13 -1.29
CA LEU A 159 -15.68 -10.38 -2.04
C LEU A 159 -14.71 -11.37 -1.41
N ILE A 160 -15.19 -12.58 -1.13
CA ILE A 160 -14.36 -13.68 -0.61
C ILE A 160 -14.32 -14.76 -1.69
N THR A 161 -13.14 -15.06 -2.21
CA THR A 161 -12.96 -16.03 -3.29
C THR A 161 -13.13 -17.47 -2.80
N ASN A 162 -12.51 -17.78 -1.66
CA ASN A 162 -12.62 -19.06 -0.96
C ASN A 162 -12.13 -18.93 0.48
N LEU A 163 -12.43 -19.92 1.29
CA LEU A 163 -11.97 -20.05 2.68
C LEU A 163 -11.37 -21.43 2.88
N GLU A 164 -10.08 -21.49 3.15
CA GLU A 164 -9.35 -22.70 3.46
C GLU A 164 -8.64 -22.56 4.82
N LEU A 165 -8.44 -23.66 5.54
CA LEU A 165 -7.80 -23.70 6.85
C LEU A 165 -6.25 -23.79 6.74
N ASP A 166 -5.66 -23.16 5.73
CA ASP A 166 -4.24 -23.28 5.41
C ASP A 166 -3.28 -22.48 6.31
N HIS A 167 -3.78 -21.76 7.31
CA HIS A 167 -2.96 -20.85 8.14
C HIS A 167 -3.28 -21.00 9.63
N THR A 168 -3.17 -22.22 10.15
CA THR A 168 -3.17 -22.46 11.60
C THR A 168 -1.74 -22.56 12.14
#